data_b7be94bfb2e024a2390ef4f32deb22fb
#
_entry.id   b7be94bfb2e024a2390ef4f32deb22fb
#
_cell.length_a   1.000
_cell.length_b   1.000
_cell.length_c   1.000
_cell.angle_alpha   90.00
_cell.angle_beta   90.00
_cell.angle_gamma   90.00
#
_symmetry.space_group_name_H-M   'P 1'
#
loop_
_entity.id
_entity.type
_entity.pdbx_description
1 polymer ?
#
loop_
_entity_poly.entity_id
_entity_poly.type
_entity_poly.pdbx_seq_one_letter_code
_entity_poly.pdbx_strand_id
1 'polypeptide(L)'
;CLWFKCWLVECKENEMTYCCALRLEQGLVFISDTRTNAGVDHISVFRKLHTFGVTGERFIALQTAGNLATTQAVIGHLQNALILQQEPNLYSINTMFEVADLVGKTLKSVLEDISSDTQEQMNYACSILVGGQIKGGDMQLYNVYPQGNFICATTDTPYFQIGESKYGKPILDRALYYAMPLDDALRCSLISFDSTLRSNVSVGLPLDALVYSKDSFVIPMGKRITEDDPYFSQISRQWSDTLRRGLQEMPKPTDDYWR
;
A
#
# COMPACT_ATOMS: atom_id res chain seq x y z
N CYS A 1 -30.42 -5.19 40.47
CA CYS A 1 -29.32 -4.29 40.85
C CYS A 1 -28.04 -4.89 40.41
N LEU A 2 -27.22 -4.20 39.70
CA LEU A 2 -25.83 -4.37 39.35
C LEU A 2 -25.54 -4.66 37.87
N TRP A 3 -25.23 -3.63 37.13
CA TRP A 3 -24.05 -3.35 36.36
C TRP A 3 -23.59 -4.49 35.44
N PHE A 4 -24.20 -4.60 34.26
CA PHE A 4 -23.51 -5.02 33.03
C PHE A 4 -23.35 -3.79 32.16
N LYS A 5 -22.29 -3.00 32.40
CA LYS A 5 -21.71 -2.16 31.37
C LYS A 5 -21.07 -3.12 30.39
N CYS A 6 -21.83 -3.46 29.35
CA CYS A 6 -21.28 -4.06 28.16
C CYS A 6 -20.23 -3.09 27.60
N TRP A 7 -18.99 -3.48 27.65
CA TRP A 7 -17.94 -2.85 26.86
C TRP A 7 -18.32 -3.08 25.40
N LEU A 8 -19.00 -2.08 24.81
CA LEU A 8 -18.95 -1.88 23.37
C LEU A 8 -17.49 -1.56 23.07
N VAL A 9 -16.72 -2.59 22.75
CA VAL A 9 -15.52 -2.44 21.97
C VAL A 9 -16.01 -1.78 20.69
N GLU A 10 -15.73 -0.48 20.54
CA GLU A 10 -15.74 0.15 19.23
C GLU A 10 -14.88 -0.75 18.35
N CYS A 11 -15.51 -1.58 17.53
CA CYS A 11 -14.88 -2.11 16.36
C CYS A 11 -14.51 -0.87 15.53
N LYS A 12 -13.28 -0.38 15.68
CA LYS A 12 -12.65 0.41 14.63
C LYS A 12 -12.92 -0.38 13.36
N GLU A 13 -13.64 0.23 12.42
CA GLU A 13 -13.83 -0.35 11.09
C GLU A 13 -12.46 -0.86 10.66
N ASN A 14 -12.35 -2.17 10.54
CA ASN A 14 -11.10 -2.82 10.19
C ASN A 14 -10.67 -2.24 8.86
N GLU A 15 -9.48 -1.65 8.82
CA GLU A 15 -8.85 -1.20 7.60
C GLU A 15 -8.78 -2.39 6.65
N MET A 16 -9.66 -2.37 5.62
CA MET A 16 -9.94 -3.52 4.74
C MET A 16 -9.03 -3.54 3.52
N THR A 17 -7.79 -3.08 3.66
CA THR A 17 -6.85 -2.89 2.56
C THR A 17 -5.44 -3.13 3.08
N TYR A 18 -4.59 -3.71 2.25
CA TYR A 18 -3.16 -3.70 2.49
C TYR A 18 -2.44 -3.24 1.22
N CYS A 19 -1.75 -2.12 1.32
CA CYS A 19 -0.83 -1.63 0.31
C CYS A 19 0.55 -1.46 0.89
N CYS A 20 1.57 -1.88 0.15
CA CYS A 20 2.97 -1.73 0.50
C CYS A 20 3.75 -1.18 -0.70
N ALA A 21 4.55 -0.15 -0.47
CA ALA A 21 5.47 0.41 -1.46
C ALA A 21 6.87 0.54 -0.89
N LEU A 22 7.86 0.14 -1.68
CA LEU A 22 9.27 0.14 -1.32
C LEU A 22 10.05 1.06 -2.26
N ARG A 23 10.94 1.85 -1.70
CA ARG A 23 11.94 2.65 -2.42
C ARG A 23 13.33 2.07 -2.16
N LEU A 24 13.90 1.44 -3.16
CA LEU A 24 15.18 0.76 -3.09
C LEU A 24 16.21 1.49 -3.97
N GLU A 25 17.47 1.15 -3.81
CA GLU A 25 18.55 1.73 -4.62
C GLU A 25 18.31 1.55 -6.13
N GLN A 26 17.81 0.37 -6.53
CA GLN A 26 17.64 -0.04 -7.91
C GLN A 26 16.24 0.24 -8.48
N GLY A 27 15.26 0.64 -7.66
CA GLY A 27 13.90 0.84 -8.16
C GLY A 27 12.83 0.92 -7.08
N LEU A 28 11.59 0.82 -7.52
CA LEU A 28 10.40 0.81 -6.67
C LEU A 28 9.66 -0.52 -6.81
N VAL A 29 9.11 -0.99 -5.72
CA VAL A 29 8.19 -2.14 -5.70
C VAL A 29 6.87 -1.69 -5.08
N PHE A 30 5.76 -2.02 -5.72
CA PHE A 30 4.41 -1.75 -5.23
C PHE A 30 3.61 -3.05 -5.23
N ILE A 31 2.95 -3.36 -4.11
CA ILE A 31 1.97 -4.44 -4.04
C ILE A 31 0.75 -3.93 -3.29
N SER A 32 -0.44 -4.23 -3.80
CA SER A 32 -1.71 -3.96 -3.13
C SER A 32 -2.64 -5.16 -3.24
N ASP A 33 -3.49 -5.37 -2.24
CA ASP A 33 -4.68 -6.20 -2.43
C ASP A 33 -5.72 -5.44 -3.26
N THR A 34 -6.76 -6.15 -3.67
CA THR A 34 -7.86 -5.56 -4.43
C THR A 34 -9.22 -5.81 -3.77
N ARG A 35 -9.24 -6.57 -2.67
CA ARG A 35 -10.49 -6.86 -1.96
C ARG A 35 -11.04 -5.60 -1.30
N THR A 36 -12.34 -5.42 -1.44
CA THR A 36 -13.10 -4.37 -0.76
C THR A 36 -14.39 -4.97 -0.28
N ASN A 37 -14.68 -4.83 1.00
CA ASN A 37 -15.93 -5.29 1.60
C ASN A 37 -16.87 -4.07 1.70
N ALA A 38 -18.00 -4.15 1.01
CA ALA A 38 -19.08 -3.19 1.13
C ALA A 38 -20.22 -3.84 1.95
N GLY A 39 -20.04 -3.92 3.28
CA GLY A 39 -20.97 -4.62 4.18
C GLY A 39 -20.63 -6.11 4.35
N VAL A 40 -21.49 -6.84 5.09
CA VAL A 40 -21.21 -8.22 5.56
C VAL A 40 -21.20 -9.25 4.42
N ASP A 41 -21.89 -8.98 3.30
CA ASP A 41 -22.16 -9.98 2.25
C ASP A 41 -21.66 -9.59 0.85
N HIS A 42 -20.99 -8.44 0.67
CA HIS A 42 -20.52 -7.99 -0.62
C HIS A 42 -19.00 -7.83 -0.69
N ILE A 43 -18.32 -8.88 -1.15
CA ILE A 43 -16.90 -8.82 -1.51
C ILE A 43 -16.82 -8.34 -2.96
N SER A 44 -16.19 -7.19 -3.17
CA SER A 44 -15.93 -6.63 -4.49
C SER A 44 -14.43 -6.47 -4.73
N VAL A 45 -14.03 -6.42 -5.99
CA VAL A 45 -12.64 -6.25 -6.40
C VAL A 45 -12.48 -4.87 -7.01
N PHE A 46 -11.71 -4.00 -6.34
CA PHE A 46 -11.34 -2.68 -6.84
C PHE A 46 -9.83 -2.52 -6.90
N ARG A 47 -9.34 -1.93 -7.99
CA ARG A 47 -7.93 -1.58 -8.09
C ARG A 47 -7.58 -0.48 -7.10
N LYS A 48 -6.49 -0.70 -6.37
CA LYS A 48 -5.91 0.27 -5.43
C LYS A 48 -4.56 0.80 -5.91
N LEU A 49 -3.98 0.15 -6.90
CA LEU A 49 -2.74 0.55 -7.58
C LEU A 49 -3.08 1.16 -8.94
N HIS A 50 -2.73 2.44 -9.10
CA HIS A 50 -2.96 3.23 -10.30
C HIS A 50 -1.62 3.73 -10.84
N THR A 51 -1.45 3.73 -12.15
CA THR A 51 -0.22 4.17 -12.80
C THR A 51 -0.49 5.30 -13.78
N PHE A 52 0.41 6.27 -13.79
CA PHE A 52 0.42 7.40 -14.70
C PHE A 52 1.83 7.54 -15.26
N GLY A 53 1.96 8.04 -16.47
CA GLY A 53 3.30 8.26 -17.00
C GLY A 53 3.32 8.60 -18.49
N VAL A 54 4.49 9.05 -18.90
CA VAL A 54 4.85 9.28 -20.29
C VAL A 54 6.17 8.53 -20.51
N THR A 55 6.15 7.55 -21.39
CA THR A 55 7.33 6.72 -21.68
C THR A 55 8.52 7.58 -22.11
N GLY A 56 9.68 7.35 -21.50
CA GLY A 56 10.90 8.12 -21.70
C GLY A 56 10.99 9.41 -20.89
N GLU A 57 9.95 9.78 -20.13
CA GLU A 57 9.89 11.02 -19.38
C GLU A 57 9.56 10.83 -17.90
N ARG A 58 8.49 10.11 -17.57
CA ARG A 58 8.03 9.94 -16.19
C ARG A 58 7.24 8.67 -15.95
N PHE A 59 7.36 8.18 -14.75
CA PHE A 59 6.54 7.12 -14.18
C PHE A 59 6.04 7.55 -12.81
N ILE A 60 4.75 7.43 -12.54
CA ILE A 60 4.11 7.72 -11.26
C ILE A 60 3.16 6.58 -10.93
N ALA A 61 3.23 6.06 -9.71
CA ALA A 61 2.29 5.08 -9.17
C ALA A 61 1.64 5.63 -7.90
N LEU A 62 0.33 5.42 -7.78
CA LEU A 62 -0.45 5.75 -6.60
C LEU A 62 -1.08 4.48 -6.05
N GLN A 63 -0.97 4.26 -4.73
CA GLN A 63 -1.72 3.23 -4.02
C GLN A 63 -2.64 3.87 -3.00
N THR A 64 -3.87 3.41 -2.90
CA THR A 64 -4.91 4.03 -2.07
C THR A 64 -5.43 3.06 -1.02
N ALA A 65 -5.68 3.53 0.20
CA ALA A 65 -6.31 2.79 1.29
C ALA A 65 -7.26 3.68 2.09
N GLY A 66 -8.35 3.13 2.58
CA GLY A 66 -9.38 3.84 3.35
C GLY A 66 -10.71 3.88 2.60
N ASN A 67 -11.48 4.95 2.76
CA ASN A 67 -12.81 5.06 2.16
C ASN A 67 -12.75 5.00 0.63
N LEU A 68 -13.51 4.08 0.03
CA LEU A 68 -13.48 3.82 -1.40
C LEU A 68 -14.00 5.01 -2.21
N ALA A 69 -15.08 5.66 -1.77
CA ALA A 69 -15.65 6.80 -2.48
C ALA A 69 -14.65 7.97 -2.54
N THR A 70 -13.99 8.25 -1.40
CA THR A 70 -12.93 9.26 -1.32
C THR A 70 -11.77 8.93 -2.24
N THR A 71 -11.27 7.70 -2.20
CA THR A 71 -10.13 7.29 -3.04
C THR A 71 -10.46 7.35 -4.53
N GLN A 72 -11.66 6.92 -4.93
CA GLN A 72 -12.13 7.03 -6.31
C GLN A 72 -12.30 8.49 -6.75
N ALA A 73 -12.82 9.38 -5.89
CA ALA A 73 -12.94 10.80 -6.19
C ALA A 73 -11.56 11.43 -6.43
N VAL A 74 -10.57 11.17 -5.56
CA VAL A 74 -9.21 11.69 -5.74
C VAL A 74 -8.60 11.23 -7.07
N ILE A 75 -8.65 9.92 -7.36
CA ILE A 75 -8.14 9.38 -8.63
C ILE A 75 -8.89 9.96 -9.81
N GLY A 76 -10.21 10.11 -9.72
CA GLY A 76 -11.05 10.73 -10.74
C GLY A 76 -10.68 12.19 -11.03
N HIS A 77 -10.44 13.00 -9.99
CA HIS A 77 -9.98 14.39 -10.15
C HIS A 77 -8.63 14.46 -10.85
N LEU A 78 -7.66 13.64 -10.44
CA LEU A 78 -6.33 13.59 -11.06
C LEU A 78 -6.41 13.16 -12.54
N GLN A 79 -7.23 12.17 -12.87
CA GLN A 79 -7.45 11.71 -14.25
C GLN A 79 -8.18 12.77 -15.09
N ASN A 80 -9.20 13.41 -14.54
CA ASN A 80 -9.95 14.43 -15.23
C ASN A 80 -9.10 15.65 -15.57
N ALA A 81 -8.20 16.07 -14.65
CA ALA A 81 -7.26 17.15 -14.91
C ALA A 81 -6.32 16.83 -16.10
N LEU A 82 -5.92 15.56 -16.26
CA LEU A 82 -5.14 15.12 -17.43
C LEU A 82 -5.96 15.18 -18.73
N ILE A 83 -7.21 14.68 -18.71
CA ILE A 83 -8.11 14.67 -19.87
C ILE A 83 -8.41 16.09 -20.35
N LEU A 84 -8.69 17.00 -19.42
CA LEU A 84 -9.02 18.40 -19.70
C LEU A 84 -7.80 19.29 -19.87
N GLN A 85 -6.58 18.75 -19.73
CA GLN A 85 -5.31 19.51 -19.78
C GLN A 85 -5.29 20.71 -18.80
N GLN A 86 -5.94 20.53 -17.65
CA GLN A 86 -5.92 21.54 -16.58
C GLN A 86 -4.57 21.51 -15.87
N GLU A 87 -4.03 22.66 -15.56
CA GLU A 87 -2.77 22.79 -14.82
C GLU A 87 -2.98 23.34 -13.41
N PRO A 88 -2.20 22.89 -12.42
CA PRO A 88 -1.19 21.83 -12.52
C PRO A 88 -1.82 20.42 -12.60
N ASN A 89 -1.20 19.49 -13.33
CA ASN A 89 -1.58 18.10 -13.43
C ASN A 89 -0.35 17.17 -13.34
N LEU A 90 -0.56 15.85 -13.25
CA LEU A 90 0.51 14.87 -13.10
C LEU A 90 1.54 14.85 -14.25
N TYR A 91 1.22 15.46 -15.40
CA TYR A 91 2.13 15.53 -16.56
C TYR A 91 2.79 16.90 -16.74
N SER A 92 2.24 17.97 -16.15
CA SER A 92 2.81 19.33 -16.26
C SER A 92 3.80 19.67 -15.14
N ILE A 93 3.71 19.01 -13.97
CA ILE A 93 4.62 19.25 -12.85
C ILE A 93 5.97 18.59 -13.05
N ASN A 94 7.04 19.12 -12.41
CA ASN A 94 8.42 18.80 -12.76
C ASN A 94 9.13 17.93 -11.72
N THR A 95 8.58 17.77 -10.51
CA THR A 95 9.22 17.03 -9.42
C THR A 95 8.26 16.07 -8.75
N MET A 96 8.79 14.99 -8.20
CA MET A 96 7.97 14.03 -7.41
C MET A 96 7.45 14.65 -6.10
N PHE A 97 8.10 15.69 -5.57
CA PHE A 97 7.58 16.47 -4.46
C PHE A 97 6.29 17.20 -4.85
N GLU A 98 6.27 17.86 -6.01
CA GLU A 98 5.06 18.52 -6.52
C GLU A 98 3.93 17.51 -6.84
N VAL A 99 4.28 16.28 -7.26
CA VAL A 99 3.29 15.20 -7.40
C VAL A 99 2.63 14.89 -6.06
N ALA A 100 3.42 14.71 -4.99
CA ALA A 100 2.89 14.43 -3.66
C ALA A 100 2.05 15.60 -3.12
N ASP A 101 2.48 16.84 -3.35
CA ASP A 101 1.76 18.06 -2.97
C ASP A 101 0.41 18.18 -3.72
N LEU A 102 0.40 17.92 -5.02
CA LEU A 102 -0.83 17.91 -5.84
C LEU A 102 -1.81 16.85 -5.35
N VAL A 103 -1.33 15.63 -5.10
CA VAL A 103 -2.17 14.54 -4.56
C VAL A 103 -2.71 14.91 -3.17
N GLY A 104 -1.87 15.49 -2.31
CA GLY A 104 -2.27 15.93 -0.98
C GLY A 104 -3.34 17.03 -1.01
N LYS A 105 -3.17 18.03 -1.88
CA LYS A 105 -4.16 19.11 -2.08
C LYS A 105 -5.48 18.58 -2.63
N THR A 106 -5.42 17.66 -3.61
CA THR A 106 -6.63 17.03 -4.17
C THR A 106 -7.36 16.21 -3.09
N LEU A 107 -6.63 15.41 -2.30
CA LEU A 107 -7.23 14.65 -1.20
C LEU A 107 -7.90 15.56 -0.17
N LYS A 108 -7.22 16.62 0.25
CA LYS A 108 -7.76 17.58 1.20
C LYS A 108 -9.03 18.24 0.67
N SER A 109 -9.04 18.70 -0.59
CA SER A 109 -10.22 19.31 -1.22
C SER A 109 -11.40 18.33 -1.26
N VAL A 110 -11.19 17.07 -1.66
CA VAL A 110 -12.24 16.04 -1.67
C VAL A 110 -12.83 15.81 -0.27
N LEU A 111 -11.99 15.78 0.76
CA LEU A 111 -12.45 15.58 2.14
C LEU A 111 -13.21 16.82 2.68
N GLU A 112 -12.80 18.03 2.32
CA GLU A 112 -13.50 19.27 2.67
C GLU A 112 -14.89 19.34 2.02
N ASP A 113 -14.99 18.97 0.74
CA ASP A 113 -16.27 18.93 0.00
C ASP A 113 -17.24 17.92 0.64
N ILE A 114 -16.78 16.71 0.97
CA ILE A 114 -17.61 15.69 1.61
C ILE A 114 -18.06 16.12 3.02
N SER A 115 -17.17 16.72 3.80
CA SER A 115 -17.46 17.11 5.19
C SER A 115 -18.44 18.27 5.28
N SER A 116 -18.53 19.10 4.25
CA SER A 116 -19.50 20.20 4.17
C SER A 116 -20.94 19.74 3.99
N ASP A 117 -21.14 18.55 3.39
CA ASP A 117 -22.45 18.04 3.00
C ASP A 117 -23.08 17.03 3.98
N THR A 118 -22.30 16.54 4.98
CA THR A 118 -22.77 15.46 5.87
C THR A 118 -22.71 15.84 7.35
N GLN A 119 -23.84 15.68 8.05
CA GLN A 119 -23.93 15.77 9.53
C GLN A 119 -23.60 14.43 10.22
N GLU A 120 -23.28 13.36 9.48
CA GLU A 120 -23.00 12.03 10.02
C GLU A 120 -21.50 11.80 10.21
N GLN A 121 -21.12 11.14 11.31
CA GLN A 121 -19.74 10.77 11.66
C GLN A 121 -19.23 9.55 10.82
N MET A 122 -19.39 9.58 9.50
CA MET A 122 -18.76 8.57 8.66
C MET A 122 -17.26 8.86 8.50
N ASN A 123 -16.45 7.81 8.58
CA ASN A 123 -15.01 7.94 8.37
C ASN A 123 -14.69 7.98 6.86
N TYR A 124 -14.46 9.16 6.33
CA TYR A 124 -14.08 9.38 4.92
C TYR A 124 -12.56 9.40 4.71
N ALA A 125 -11.78 9.20 5.77
CA ALA A 125 -10.33 9.28 5.69
C ALA A 125 -9.76 8.24 4.73
N CYS A 126 -8.74 8.63 3.99
CA CYS A 126 -7.91 7.73 3.21
C CYS A 126 -6.44 8.19 3.24
N SER A 127 -5.54 7.25 2.95
CA SER A 127 -4.11 7.52 2.78
C SER A 127 -3.69 7.09 1.38
N ILE A 128 -2.67 7.75 0.82
CA ILE A 128 -2.19 7.47 -0.53
C ILE A 128 -0.68 7.37 -0.52
N LEU A 129 -0.14 6.24 -1.02
CA LEU A 129 1.27 6.14 -1.34
C LEU A 129 1.49 6.68 -2.76
N VAL A 130 2.49 7.54 -2.90
CA VAL A 130 2.86 8.19 -4.16
C VAL A 130 4.31 7.87 -4.43
N GLY A 131 4.60 7.11 -5.46
CA GLY A 131 5.98 6.80 -5.83
C GLY A 131 6.21 6.92 -7.32
N GLY A 132 7.45 7.21 -7.70
CA GLY A 132 7.79 7.36 -9.11
C GLY A 132 9.10 8.07 -9.35
N GLN A 133 9.28 8.43 -10.62
CA GLN A 133 10.44 9.17 -11.08
C GLN A 133 10.06 10.05 -12.26
N ILE A 134 10.56 11.28 -12.26
CA ILE A 134 10.50 12.23 -13.38
C ILE A 134 11.91 12.44 -13.89
N LYS A 135 12.09 12.48 -15.20
CA LYS A 135 13.40 12.61 -15.85
C LYS A 135 14.14 13.87 -15.36
N GLY A 136 15.39 13.69 -14.98
CA GLY A 136 16.22 14.75 -14.39
C GLY A 136 16.09 14.85 -12.86
N GLY A 137 15.19 14.07 -12.24
CA GLY A 137 15.01 13.99 -10.80
C GLY A 137 15.25 12.59 -10.23
N ASP A 138 15.41 12.53 -8.91
CA ASP A 138 15.54 11.28 -8.18
C ASP A 138 14.20 10.55 -8.08
N MET A 139 14.30 9.23 -8.01
CA MET A 139 13.20 8.35 -7.67
C MET A 139 12.76 8.57 -6.21
N GLN A 140 11.47 8.80 -5.97
CA GLN A 140 10.92 9.13 -4.65
C GLN A 140 9.71 8.27 -4.33
N LEU A 141 9.44 8.14 -3.01
CA LEU A 141 8.25 7.51 -2.47
C LEU A 141 7.73 8.34 -1.29
N TYR A 142 6.46 8.69 -1.33
CA TYR A 142 5.79 9.48 -0.28
C TYR A 142 4.59 8.73 0.28
N ASN A 143 4.29 8.98 1.56
CA ASN A 143 3.03 8.63 2.20
C ASN A 143 2.25 9.92 2.45
N VAL A 144 1.13 10.08 1.77
CA VAL A 144 0.22 11.22 1.88
C VAL A 144 -0.89 10.87 2.87
N TYR A 145 -1.03 11.67 3.91
CA TYR A 145 -2.02 11.54 4.97
C TYR A 145 -3.35 12.21 4.63
N PRO A 146 -4.45 11.87 5.34
CA PRO A 146 -5.77 12.47 5.08
C PRO A 146 -5.81 14.00 5.14
N GLN A 147 -4.91 14.60 5.94
CA GLN A 147 -4.79 16.05 6.06
C GLN A 147 -4.12 16.72 4.86
N GLY A 148 -3.67 15.94 3.88
CA GLY A 148 -2.96 16.41 2.69
C GLY A 148 -1.46 16.62 2.87
N ASN A 149 -0.93 16.53 4.11
CA ASN A 149 0.51 16.50 4.36
C ASN A 149 1.11 15.13 4.04
N PHE A 150 2.42 15.07 3.87
CA PHE A 150 3.10 13.85 3.47
C PHE A 150 4.53 13.76 4.04
N ILE A 151 5.04 12.52 4.09
CA ILE A 151 6.42 12.21 4.44
C ILE A 151 7.10 11.45 3.29
N CYS A 152 8.41 11.57 3.20
CA CYS A 152 9.23 10.91 2.18
C CYS A 152 9.95 9.69 2.78
N ALA A 153 10.05 8.61 2.01
CA ALA A 153 10.88 7.47 2.36
C ALA A 153 12.37 7.83 2.27
N THR A 154 13.14 7.31 3.21
CA THR A 154 14.59 7.51 3.31
C THR A 154 15.33 6.20 3.10
N THR A 155 16.66 6.21 3.14
CA THR A 155 17.48 5.00 3.13
C THR A 155 17.29 4.16 4.39
N ASP A 156 17.00 4.80 5.53
CA ASP A 156 16.78 4.13 6.82
C ASP A 156 15.33 3.62 6.95
N THR A 157 14.40 4.24 6.24
CA THR A 157 12.99 3.85 6.18
C THR A 157 12.58 3.72 4.71
N PRO A 158 12.97 2.62 4.03
CA PRO A 158 12.84 2.52 2.58
C PRO A 158 11.46 2.02 2.12
N TYR A 159 10.47 1.96 2.98
CA TYR A 159 9.13 1.50 2.62
C TYR A 159 8.04 2.20 3.43
N PHE A 160 6.83 2.17 2.88
CA PHE A 160 5.60 2.54 3.57
C PHE A 160 4.53 1.47 3.38
N GLN A 161 3.65 1.38 4.38
CA GLN A 161 2.43 0.58 4.36
C GLN A 161 1.25 1.48 4.65
N ILE A 162 0.12 1.25 3.99
CA ILE A 162 -1.17 1.88 4.30
C ILE A 162 -2.27 0.82 4.36
N GLY A 163 -3.31 1.11 5.13
CA GLY A 163 -4.31 0.14 5.49
C GLY A 163 -3.82 -0.79 6.60
N GLU A 164 -3.93 -2.10 6.41
CA GLU A 164 -3.39 -3.07 7.37
C GLU A 164 -1.87 -2.96 7.45
N SER A 165 -1.34 -2.75 8.64
CA SER A 165 0.10 -2.55 8.83
C SER A 165 0.73 -3.48 9.87
N LYS A 166 -0.04 -4.37 10.51
CA LYS A 166 0.43 -5.16 11.65
C LYS A 166 1.05 -6.49 11.24
N TYR A 167 0.34 -7.27 10.42
CA TYR A 167 0.72 -8.67 10.16
C TYR A 167 1.88 -8.81 9.17
N GLY A 168 2.00 -7.91 8.20
CA GLY A 168 3.08 -7.91 7.22
C GLY A 168 4.34 -7.18 7.68
N LYS A 169 4.20 -6.21 8.59
CA LYS A 169 5.29 -5.35 9.05
C LYS A 169 6.50 -6.10 9.65
N PRO A 170 6.31 -7.10 10.53
CA PRO A 170 7.44 -7.81 11.12
C PRO A 170 8.36 -8.50 10.10
N ILE A 171 7.84 -8.86 8.92
CA ILE A 171 8.63 -9.42 7.83
C ILE A 171 9.52 -8.34 7.21
N LEU A 172 8.91 -7.20 6.87
CA LEU A 172 9.61 -6.08 6.23
C LEU A 172 10.68 -5.49 7.16
N ASP A 173 10.35 -5.23 8.43
CA ASP A 173 11.28 -4.65 9.41
C ASP A 173 12.54 -5.52 9.64
N ARG A 174 12.41 -6.85 9.51
CA ARG A 174 13.52 -7.78 9.75
C ARG A 174 14.38 -8.05 8.53
N ALA A 175 13.78 -8.04 7.34
CA ALA A 175 14.44 -8.52 6.14
C ALA A 175 14.79 -7.39 5.15
N LEU A 176 14.01 -6.30 5.11
CA LEU A 176 14.15 -5.27 4.11
C LEU A 176 15.28 -4.27 4.47
N TYR A 177 16.08 -3.92 3.47
CA TYR A 177 17.09 -2.84 3.53
C TYR A 177 17.19 -2.15 2.18
N TYR A 178 17.66 -0.90 2.16
CA TYR A 178 17.63 -0.02 0.99
C TYR A 178 18.35 -0.59 -0.25
N ALA A 179 19.51 -1.24 -0.06
CA ALA A 179 20.30 -1.82 -1.16
C ALA A 179 19.86 -3.26 -1.55
N MET A 180 18.71 -3.75 -1.06
CA MET A 180 18.19 -5.07 -1.41
C MET A 180 17.88 -5.14 -2.91
N PRO A 181 18.25 -6.23 -3.62
CA PRO A 181 17.86 -6.45 -5.02
C PRO A 181 16.34 -6.47 -5.20
N LEU A 182 15.86 -5.97 -6.35
CA LEU A 182 14.42 -5.82 -6.62
C LEU A 182 13.64 -7.14 -6.56
N ASP A 183 14.24 -8.24 -7.00
CA ASP A 183 13.62 -9.57 -6.95
C ASP A 183 13.50 -10.10 -5.52
N ASP A 184 14.50 -9.85 -4.66
CA ASP A 184 14.45 -10.17 -3.23
C ASP A 184 13.42 -9.32 -2.50
N ALA A 185 13.35 -8.04 -2.83
CA ALA A 185 12.38 -7.12 -2.26
C ALA A 185 10.94 -7.48 -2.65
N LEU A 186 10.72 -7.89 -3.91
CA LEU A 186 9.42 -8.41 -4.35
C LEU A 186 9.05 -9.68 -3.56
N ARG A 187 9.99 -10.63 -3.38
CA ARG A 187 9.76 -11.85 -2.58
C ARG A 187 9.44 -11.51 -1.12
N CYS A 188 10.20 -10.61 -0.51
CA CYS A 188 9.96 -10.16 0.86
C CYS A 188 8.56 -9.54 1.00
N SER A 189 8.15 -8.71 0.05
CA SER A 189 6.81 -8.12 0.01
C SER A 189 5.72 -9.17 -0.16
N LEU A 190 5.90 -10.17 -1.03
CA LEU A 190 4.93 -11.27 -1.21
C LEU A 190 4.79 -12.12 0.06
N ILE A 191 5.87 -12.36 0.81
CA ILE A 191 5.84 -13.03 2.11
C ILE A 191 5.05 -12.19 3.14
N SER A 192 5.25 -10.87 3.12
CA SER A 192 4.49 -9.93 3.95
C SER A 192 2.98 -10.00 3.66
N PHE A 193 2.61 -10.08 2.38
CA PHE A 193 1.22 -10.28 1.97
C PHE A 193 0.68 -11.66 2.34
N ASP A 194 1.42 -12.76 2.16
CA ASP A 194 1.00 -14.09 2.61
C ASP A 194 0.70 -14.12 4.11
N SER A 195 1.56 -13.50 4.91
CA SER A 195 1.36 -13.40 6.37
C SER A 195 0.09 -12.61 6.73
N THR A 196 -0.17 -11.53 5.99
CA THR A 196 -1.37 -10.71 6.20
C THR A 196 -2.64 -11.43 5.78
N LEU A 197 -2.64 -12.08 4.60
CA LEU A 197 -3.78 -12.86 4.08
C LEU A 197 -4.21 -13.98 5.02
N ARG A 198 -3.26 -14.59 5.75
CA ARG A 198 -3.54 -15.64 6.75
C ARG A 198 -4.15 -15.12 8.04
N SER A 199 -3.91 -13.87 8.37
CA SER A 199 -4.24 -13.29 9.69
C SER A 199 -5.36 -12.27 9.63
N ASN A 200 -5.68 -11.72 8.44
CA ASN A 200 -6.72 -10.71 8.25
C ASN A 200 -7.60 -11.05 7.05
N VAL A 201 -8.82 -11.48 7.31
CA VAL A 201 -9.82 -11.87 6.28
C VAL A 201 -10.27 -10.70 5.40
N SER A 202 -10.05 -9.47 5.84
CA SER A 202 -10.42 -8.26 5.09
C SER A 202 -9.45 -7.96 3.95
N VAL A 203 -8.24 -8.50 3.98
CA VAL A 203 -7.25 -8.43 2.89
C VAL A 203 -7.37 -9.70 2.06
N GLY A 204 -7.34 -9.59 0.74
CA GLY A 204 -7.56 -10.77 -0.10
C GLY A 204 -7.03 -10.65 -1.53
N LEU A 205 -6.87 -11.84 -2.13
CA LEU A 205 -6.59 -11.97 -3.56
C LEU A 205 -7.77 -11.46 -4.42
N PRO A 206 -7.48 -11.02 -5.66
CA PRO A 206 -6.16 -10.92 -6.29
C PRO A 206 -5.31 -9.77 -5.75
N LEU A 207 -3.97 -9.88 -5.88
CA LEU A 207 -3.04 -8.79 -5.61
C LEU A 207 -2.61 -8.15 -6.93
N ASP A 208 -2.36 -6.85 -6.93
CA ASP A 208 -1.68 -6.15 -8.01
C ASP A 208 -0.25 -5.83 -7.57
N ALA A 209 0.75 -6.35 -8.31
CA ALA A 209 2.17 -6.15 -8.07
C ALA A 209 2.82 -5.43 -9.25
N LEU A 210 3.76 -4.52 -8.95
CA LEU A 210 4.47 -3.74 -9.95
C LEU A 210 5.90 -3.46 -9.49
N VAL A 211 6.85 -3.61 -10.39
CA VAL A 211 8.26 -3.29 -10.17
C VAL A 211 8.70 -2.27 -11.22
N TYR A 212 9.28 -1.17 -10.77
CA TYR A 212 9.85 -0.13 -11.61
C TYR A 212 11.36 -0.08 -11.40
N SER A 213 12.14 -0.23 -12.47
CA SER A 213 13.59 -0.08 -12.42
C SER A 213 13.97 1.40 -12.53
N LYS A 214 14.88 1.83 -11.66
CA LYS A 214 15.41 3.20 -11.65
C LYS A 214 15.90 3.61 -13.04
N ASP A 215 15.60 4.85 -13.42
CA ASP A 215 16.01 5.49 -14.67
C ASP A 215 15.51 4.80 -15.98
N SER A 216 14.61 3.83 -15.86
CA SER A 216 14.06 3.15 -17.04
C SER A 216 13.05 4.02 -17.81
N PHE A 217 12.28 4.83 -17.12
CA PHE A 217 11.16 5.63 -17.67
C PHE A 217 10.23 4.82 -18.57
N VAL A 218 10.14 3.51 -18.30
CA VAL A 218 9.18 2.61 -18.92
C VAL A 218 8.02 2.41 -17.94
N ILE A 219 6.79 2.50 -18.42
CA ILE A 219 5.61 2.24 -17.59
C ILE A 219 5.50 0.72 -17.45
N PRO A 220 5.70 0.14 -16.25
CA PRO A 220 5.62 -1.30 -16.08
C PRO A 220 4.17 -1.78 -16.27
N MET A 221 4.00 -2.93 -16.89
CA MET A 221 2.67 -3.55 -17.05
C MET A 221 2.08 -4.02 -15.72
N GLY A 222 2.94 -4.34 -14.75
CA GLY A 222 2.52 -4.97 -13.50
C GLY A 222 2.04 -6.41 -13.70
N LYS A 223 1.73 -7.08 -12.60
CA LYS A 223 1.19 -8.43 -12.60
C LYS A 223 0.02 -8.52 -11.62
N ARG A 224 -1.11 -9.07 -12.06
CA ARG A 224 -2.19 -9.50 -11.18
C ARG A 224 -1.93 -10.93 -10.71
N ILE A 225 -1.85 -11.11 -9.41
CA ILE A 225 -1.60 -12.39 -8.74
C ILE A 225 -2.95 -12.90 -8.24
N THR A 226 -3.39 -14.01 -8.82
CA THR A 226 -4.66 -14.68 -8.48
C THR A 226 -4.41 -15.87 -7.54
N GLU A 227 -5.47 -16.50 -7.07
CA GLU A 227 -5.41 -17.73 -6.26
C GLU A 227 -4.62 -18.85 -6.93
N ASP A 228 -4.69 -18.95 -8.26
CA ASP A 228 -4.01 -19.96 -9.06
C ASP A 228 -2.56 -19.60 -9.43
N ASP A 229 -2.00 -18.48 -8.95
CA ASP A 229 -0.64 -18.10 -9.27
C ASP A 229 0.36 -19.09 -8.67
N PRO A 230 1.11 -19.84 -9.51
CA PRO A 230 1.97 -20.91 -9.04
C PRO A 230 3.17 -20.40 -8.24
N TYR A 231 3.67 -19.19 -8.58
CA TYR A 231 4.82 -18.60 -7.88
C TYR A 231 4.42 -18.13 -6.48
N PHE A 232 3.29 -17.45 -6.34
CA PHE A 232 2.78 -17.03 -5.03
C PHE A 232 2.45 -18.23 -4.13
N SER A 233 1.82 -19.26 -4.69
CA SER A 233 1.56 -20.51 -3.99
C SER A 233 2.83 -21.23 -3.54
N GLN A 234 3.90 -21.18 -4.34
CA GLN A 234 5.20 -21.73 -3.98
C GLN A 234 5.84 -20.95 -2.82
N ILE A 235 5.84 -19.62 -2.90
CA ILE A 235 6.35 -18.74 -1.82
C ILE A 235 5.64 -19.04 -0.50
N SER A 236 4.31 -19.09 -0.50
CA SER A 236 3.49 -19.37 0.68
C SER A 236 3.85 -20.70 1.36
N ARG A 237 4.01 -21.78 0.57
CA ARG A 237 4.42 -23.09 1.08
C ARG A 237 5.85 -23.06 1.64
N GLN A 238 6.80 -22.56 0.84
CA GLN A 238 8.21 -22.52 1.24
C GLN A 238 8.43 -21.66 2.48
N TRP A 239 7.71 -20.54 2.61
CA TRP A 239 7.79 -19.71 3.80
C TRP A 239 7.29 -20.46 5.05
N SER A 240 6.17 -21.16 4.96
CA SER A 240 5.65 -21.99 6.05
C SER A 240 6.63 -23.07 6.49
N ASP A 241 7.28 -23.74 5.52
CA ASP A 241 8.29 -24.77 5.81
C ASP A 241 9.57 -24.17 6.41
N THR A 242 9.97 -23.00 5.94
CA THR A 242 11.12 -22.27 6.50
C THR A 242 10.90 -21.88 7.95
N LEU A 243 9.71 -21.38 8.30
CA LEU A 243 9.36 -21.06 9.69
C LEU A 243 9.39 -22.29 10.59
N ARG A 244 8.83 -23.43 10.14
CA ARG A 244 8.84 -24.69 10.92
C ARG A 244 10.27 -25.19 11.14
N ARG A 245 11.10 -25.17 10.09
CA ARG A 245 12.51 -25.58 10.18
C ARG A 245 13.28 -24.64 11.09
N GLY A 246 13.14 -23.31 10.92
CA GLY A 246 13.80 -22.34 11.78
C GLY A 246 13.43 -22.51 13.26
N LEU A 247 12.16 -22.80 13.56
CA LEU A 247 11.74 -23.08 14.95
C LEU A 247 12.42 -24.31 15.52
N GLN A 248 12.61 -25.38 14.72
CA GLN A 248 13.31 -26.61 15.17
C GLN A 248 14.80 -26.39 15.44
N GLU A 249 15.41 -25.42 14.75
CA GLU A 249 16.82 -25.04 14.89
C GLU A 249 17.08 -24.09 16.08
N MET A 250 16.00 -23.49 16.65
CA MET A 250 16.13 -22.59 17.81
C MET A 250 16.58 -23.33 19.07
N PRO A 251 17.33 -22.68 19.96
CA PRO A 251 17.69 -23.24 21.26
C PRO A 251 16.45 -23.69 22.03
N LYS A 252 16.55 -24.87 22.67
CA LYS A 252 15.48 -25.34 23.55
C LYS A 252 15.42 -24.47 24.82
N PRO A 253 14.20 -24.26 25.39
CA PRO A 253 14.07 -23.59 26.67
C PRO A 253 14.77 -24.40 27.77
N THR A 254 15.31 -23.68 28.74
CA THR A 254 15.96 -24.28 29.92
C THR A 254 14.92 -24.79 30.93
N ASP A 255 15.34 -25.67 31.87
CA ASP A 255 14.40 -26.33 32.80
C ASP A 255 13.66 -25.38 33.75
N ASP A 256 14.15 -24.17 33.95
CA ASP A 256 13.53 -23.12 34.76
C ASP A 256 12.22 -22.55 34.13
N TYR A 257 12.02 -22.73 32.84
CA TYR A 257 10.72 -22.39 32.16
C TYR A 257 9.59 -23.38 32.52
N TRP A 258 9.91 -24.53 33.11
CA TRP A 258 8.94 -25.59 33.41
C TRP A 258 8.56 -25.71 34.89
N ARG A 259 9.07 -24.83 35.74
CA ARG A 259 8.88 -24.88 37.22
C ARG A 259 7.84 -23.87 37.71
#